data_6f762a879e1a7581e4692f0850594e68
#
_entry.id   6f762a879e1a7581e4692f0850594e68
#
_cell.length_a   1.000
_cell.length_b   1.000
_cell.length_c   1.000
_cell.angle_alpha   90.00
_cell.angle_beta   90.00
_cell.angle_gamma   90.00
#
_symmetry.space_group_name_H-M   'P 1'
#
loop_
_entity.id
_entity.type
_entity.pdbx_description
1 polymer ?
#
loop_
_entity_poly.entity_id
_entity_poly.type
_entity_poly.pdbx_seq_one_letter_code
_entity_poly.pdbx_strand_id
1 'polypeptide(L)'
;MIKGSIVALVMPMTENGEIDLPALDQLLEWHIQEGTDGIVAVGTTGESPTLSMEENSAVVDYVVKAVNGRIPVIAGTGANSTREAIELTQAAKDSGADACLLVTPYYNKPTQKGLIAHHTAVAEAVDIPQILYNVPARTACDMLPETIKTLSAVDNIIGVKEATGNISRGKEVIELCQTESFQVYSGDDPTAMALMFLGAQGCISVTANIVPKIFHDLCRFAMFGDKDSAHPLNESLAILNKCLFLESNPIPVKWALHAMGKIGPGIRLPLTTLDEIYHDYFRTTLEQIGINCVQ
;
A
#
# COMPACT_ATOMS: atom_id res chain seq x y z
N MET A 1 -15.73 2.68 -7.23
CA MET A 1 -14.94 3.44 -6.24
C MET A 1 -14.27 2.43 -5.30
N ILE A 2 -12.94 2.47 -5.16
CA ILE A 2 -12.16 1.54 -4.34
C ILE A 2 -12.27 1.95 -2.88
N LYS A 3 -12.59 1.02 -1.96
CA LYS A 3 -12.77 1.29 -0.52
C LYS A 3 -12.36 0.08 0.31
N GLY A 4 -12.12 0.27 1.60
CA GLY A 4 -11.93 -0.80 2.56
C GLY A 4 -10.48 -1.18 2.80
N SER A 5 -10.22 -2.46 2.97
CA SER A 5 -8.90 -3.04 3.21
C SER A 5 -8.19 -3.28 1.87
N ILE A 6 -7.23 -2.43 1.55
CA ILE A 6 -6.42 -2.54 0.33
C ILE A 6 -5.03 -3.01 0.75
N VAL A 7 -4.60 -4.19 0.29
CA VAL A 7 -3.27 -4.68 0.65
C VAL A 7 -2.17 -4.02 -0.19
N ALA A 8 -1.15 -3.45 0.46
CA ALA A 8 0.11 -3.14 -0.20
C ALA A 8 0.89 -4.46 -0.33
N LEU A 9 0.66 -5.21 -1.40
CA LEU A 9 1.09 -6.59 -1.53
C LEU A 9 2.62 -6.70 -1.56
N VAL A 10 3.17 -7.66 -0.80
CA VAL A 10 4.59 -8.02 -0.90
C VAL A 10 4.87 -8.65 -2.27
N MET A 11 6.13 -8.56 -2.72
CA MET A 11 6.61 -9.30 -3.89
C MET A 11 7.35 -10.54 -3.42
N PRO A 12 6.78 -11.74 -3.59
CA PRO A 12 7.50 -12.98 -3.34
C PRO A 12 8.71 -13.12 -4.26
N MET A 13 9.81 -13.55 -3.69
CA MET A 13 11.05 -13.76 -4.44
C MET A 13 11.73 -15.05 -3.99
N THR A 14 12.44 -15.69 -4.92
CA THR A 14 13.37 -16.78 -4.62
C THR A 14 14.57 -16.27 -3.82
N GLU A 15 15.36 -17.14 -3.23
CA GLU A 15 16.61 -16.78 -2.52
C GLU A 15 17.57 -15.96 -3.40
N ASN A 16 17.53 -16.15 -4.70
CA ASN A 16 18.36 -15.42 -5.66
C ASN A 16 17.76 -14.06 -6.07
N GLY A 17 16.62 -13.65 -5.50
CA GLY A 17 15.96 -12.40 -5.79
C GLY A 17 15.15 -12.39 -7.10
N GLU A 18 14.89 -13.56 -7.70
CA GLU A 18 13.97 -13.68 -8.84
C GLU A 18 12.51 -13.65 -8.35
N ILE A 19 11.62 -13.08 -9.15
CA ILE A 19 10.18 -13.00 -8.82
C ILE A 19 9.58 -14.42 -8.81
N ASP A 20 8.96 -14.79 -7.69
CA ASP A 20 8.30 -16.09 -7.49
C ASP A 20 6.80 -15.98 -7.84
N LEU A 21 6.49 -16.17 -9.13
CA LEU A 21 5.11 -16.11 -9.63
C LEU A 21 4.18 -17.16 -9.00
N PRO A 22 4.59 -18.42 -8.78
CA PRO A 22 3.77 -19.40 -8.07
C PRO A 22 3.37 -18.97 -6.66
N ALA A 23 4.30 -18.40 -5.88
CA ALA A 23 3.99 -17.88 -4.55
C ALA A 23 3.11 -16.61 -4.63
N LEU A 24 3.30 -15.78 -5.67
CA LEU A 24 2.45 -14.63 -5.92
C LEU A 24 0.99 -15.05 -6.19
N ASP A 25 0.76 -16.06 -7.02
CA ASP A 25 -0.58 -16.61 -7.28
C ASP A 25 -1.27 -17.09 -5.99
N GLN A 26 -0.53 -17.81 -5.13
CA GLN A 26 -1.07 -18.27 -3.85
C GLN A 26 -1.45 -17.12 -2.93
N LEU A 27 -0.65 -16.03 -2.88
CA LEU A 27 -0.97 -14.84 -2.11
C LEU A 27 -2.20 -14.13 -2.66
N LEU A 28 -2.29 -13.93 -3.98
CA LEU A 28 -3.42 -13.29 -4.63
C LEU A 28 -4.73 -14.03 -4.32
N GLU A 29 -4.71 -15.36 -4.48
CA GLU A 29 -5.87 -16.19 -4.21
C GLU A 29 -6.26 -16.15 -2.72
N TRP A 30 -5.28 -16.22 -1.82
CA TRP A 30 -5.53 -16.12 -0.38
C TRP A 30 -6.16 -14.78 -0.01
N HIS A 31 -5.64 -13.65 -0.52
CA HIS A 31 -6.21 -12.33 -0.27
C HIS A 31 -7.66 -12.22 -0.74
N ILE A 32 -7.96 -12.74 -1.92
CA ILE A 32 -9.33 -12.72 -2.46
C ILE A 32 -10.27 -13.56 -1.59
N GLN A 33 -9.84 -14.75 -1.17
CA GLN A 33 -10.64 -15.64 -0.31
C GLN A 33 -10.89 -15.04 1.08
N GLU A 34 -9.93 -14.30 1.63
CA GLU A 34 -10.02 -13.64 2.94
C GLU A 34 -10.77 -12.29 2.89
N GLY A 35 -11.24 -11.87 1.73
CA GLY A 35 -12.09 -10.69 1.57
C GLY A 35 -11.34 -9.36 1.47
N THR A 36 -10.07 -9.37 1.05
CA THR A 36 -9.35 -8.14 0.72
C THR A 36 -10.10 -7.35 -0.35
N ASP A 37 -10.30 -6.05 -0.15
CA ASP A 37 -11.13 -5.20 -1.02
C ASP A 37 -10.37 -4.64 -2.23
N GLY A 38 -9.05 -4.71 -2.24
CA GLY A 38 -8.22 -4.28 -3.37
C GLY A 38 -6.74 -4.61 -3.15
N ILE A 39 -5.97 -4.62 -4.21
CA ILE A 39 -4.54 -4.96 -4.19
C ILE A 39 -3.74 -3.81 -4.78
N VAL A 40 -2.70 -3.36 -4.05
CA VAL A 40 -1.64 -2.54 -4.64
C VAL A 40 -0.52 -3.47 -5.08
N ALA A 41 -0.34 -3.61 -6.39
CA ALA A 41 0.79 -4.30 -6.99
C ALA A 41 1.98 -3.34 -7.14
N VAL A 42 3.18 -3.81 -6.86
CA VAL A 42 4.44 -3.06 -7.05
C VAL A 42 4.46 -1.70 -6.33
N GLY A 43 3.85 -1.60 -5.13
CA GLY A 43 4.06 -0.48 -4.23
C GLY A 43 5.41 -0.59 -3.49
N THR A 44 5.64 0.26 -2.48
CA THR A 44 6.84 0.20 -1.62
C THR A 44 7.03 -1.19 -1.00
N THR A 45 5.95 -1.79 -0.49
CA THR A 45 5.95 -3.13 0.11
C THR A 45 6.25 -4.23 -0.92
N GLY A 46 5.92 -3.98 -2.18
CA GLY A 46 6.26 -4.83 -3.33
C GLY A 46 7.65 -4.59 -3.90
N GLU A 47 8.53 -3.91 -3.18
CA GLU A 47 9.95 -3.65 -3.56
C GLU A 47 10.10 -2.90 -4.90
N SER A 48 9.17 -2.01 -5.24
CA SER A 48 9.24 -1.24 -6.50
C SER A 48 10.61 -0.59 -6.81
N PRO A 49 11.39 -0.07 -5.81
CA PRO A 49 12.68 0.54 -6.12
C PRO A 49 13.76 -0.43 -6.60
N THR A 50 13.60 -1.73 -6.43
CA THR A 50 14.57 -2.77 -6.83
C THR A 50 14.09 -3.61 -8.02
N LEU A 51 12.93 -3.28 -8.57
CA LEU A 51 12.45 -3.83 -9.84
C LEU A 51 12.86 -2.91 -10.99
N SER A 52 13.24 -3.50 -12.13
CA SER A 52 13.37 -2.72 -13.36
C SER A 52 11.98 -2.26 -13.86
N MET A 53 11.93 -1.30 -14.78
CA MET A 53 10.66 -0.86 -15.36
C MET A 53 9.94 -2.01 -16.09
N GLU A 54 10.71 -2.89 -16.75
CA GLU A 54 10.19 -4.07 -17.42
C GLU A 54 9.61 -5.07 -16.41
N GLU A 55 10.31 -5.34 -15.30
CA GLU A 55 9.81 -6.21 -14.24
C GLU A 55 8.55 -5.62 -13.60
N ASN A 56 8.53 -4.31 -13.32
CA ASN A 56 7.37 -3.61 -12.77
C ASN A 56 6.14 -3.82 -13.67
N SER A 57 6.28 -3.51 -14.95
CA SER A 57 5.19 -3.64 -15.94
C SER A 57 4.74 -5.10 -16.11
N ALA A 58 5.68 -6.05 -16.14
CA ALA A 58 5.36 -7.47 -16.26
C ALA A 58 4.61 -8.00 -15.04
N VAL A 59 4.98 -7.57 -13.83
CA VAL A 59 4.26 -7.95 -12.59
C VAL A 59 2.86 -7.35 -12.55
N VAL A 60 2.70 -6.08 -12.92
CA VAL A 60 1.37 -5.44 -12.97
C VAL A 60 0.46 -6.20 -13.95
N ASP A 61 0.93 -6.49 -15.16
CA ASP A 61 0.20 -7.26 -16.16
C ASP A 61 -0.18 -8.66 -15.64
N TYR A 62 0.77 -9.32 -14.98
CA TYR A 62 0.52 -10.62 -14.36
C TYR A 62 -0.56 -10.58 -13.28
N VAL A 63 -0.46 -9.64 -12.34
CA VAL A 63 -1.43 -9.48 -11.23
C VAL A 63 -2.82 -9.15 -11.77
N VAL A 64 -2.94 -8.24 -12.73
CA VAL A 64 -4.22 -7.91 -13.36
C VAL A 64 -4.88 -9.13 -13.98
N LYS A 65 -4.11 -9.93 -14.73
CA LYS A 65 -4.60 -11.18 -15.34
C LYS A 65 -4.98 -12.25 -14.31
N ALA A 66 -4.16 -12.43 -13.28
CA ALA A 66 -4.42 -13.41 -12.22
C ALA A 66 -5.64 -13.04 -11.38
N VAL A 67 -5.79 -11.76 -11.02
CA VAL A 67 -6.97 -11.26 -10.29
C VAL A 67 -8.24 -11.32 -11.14
N ASN A 68 -8.13 -11.08 -12.45
CA ASN A 68 -9.20 -11.22 -13.44
C ASN A 68 -10.51 -10.50 -13.03
N GLY A 69 -10.40 -9.25 -12.59
CA GLY A 69 -11.54 -8.39 -12.25
C GLY A 69 -12.32 -8.78 -10.98
N ARG A 70 -11.83 -9.74 -10.18
CA ARG A 70 -12.49 -10.16 -8.93
C ARG A 70 -12.45 -9.09 -7.85
N ILE A 71 -11.37 -8.35 -7.77
CA ILE A 71 -11.18 -7.17 -6.92
C ILE A 71 -10.31 -6.13 -7.67
N PRO A 72 -10.35 -4.85 -7.30
CA PRO A 72 -9.52 -3.82 -7.95
C PRO A 72 -8.01 -4.05 -7.80
N VAL A 73 -7.27 -3.80 -8.87
CA VAL A 73 -5.80 -3.79 -8.90
C VAL A 73 -5.31 -2.36 -9.10
N ILE A 74 -4.51 -1.88 -8.16
CA ILE A 74 -3.88 -0.56 -8.17
C ILE A 74 -2.39 -0.77 -8.46
N ALA A 75 -1.86 -0.20 -9.51
CA ALA A 75 -0.44 -0.32 -9.86
C ALA A 75 0.40 0.78 -9.18
N GLY A 76 1.51 0.41 -8.55
CA GLY A 76 2.50 1.37 -8.07
C GLY A 76 3.35 1.92 -9.21
N THR A 77 3.11 3.18 -9.60
CA THR A 77 3.74 3.80 -10.78
C THR A 77 4.47 5.11 -10.47
N GLY A 78 4.53 5.51 -9.18
CA GLY A 78 5.23 6.72 -8.77
C GLY A 78 6.75 6.59 -8.92
N ALA A 79 7.38 7.63 -9.45
CA ALA A 79 8.82 7.78 -9.61
C ALA A 79 9.27 9.20 -9.29
N ASN A 80 10.57 9.41 -9.07
CA ASN A 80 11.12 10.75 -8.87
C ASN A 80 11.47 11.47 -10.21
N SER A 81 11.28 10.80 -11.34
CA SER A 81 11.30 11.33 -12.69
C SER A 81 9.88 11.39 -13.23
N THR A 82 9.41 12.57 -13.64
CA THR A 82 8.06 12.73 -14.23
C THR A 82 7.87 11.86 -15.47
N ARG A 83 8.91 11.76 -16.32
CA ARG A 83 8.86 10.92 -17.52
C ARG A 83 8.68 9.45 -17.18
N GLU A 84 9.45 8.94 -16.25
CA GLU A 84 9.35 7.54 -15.78
C GLU A 84 7.98 7.26 -15.16
N ALA A 85 7.45 8.18 -14.33
CA ALA A 85 6.11 8.05 -13.78
C ALA A 85 5.02 7.98 -14.88
N ILE A 86 5.15 8.75 -15.96
CA ILE A 86 4.25 8.70 -17.12
C ILE A 86 4.38 7.34 -17.83
N GLU A 87 5.60 6.87 -18.09
CA GLU A 87 5.87 5.59 -18.78
C GLU A 87 5.30 4.41 -17.99
N LEU A 88 5.54 4.35 -16.67
CA LEU A 88 4.98 3.32 -15.78
C LEU A 88 3.45 3.38 -15.69
N THR A 89 2.89 4.60 -15.60
CA THR A 89 1.43 4.79 -15.53
C THR A 89 0.76 4.37 -16.84
N GLN A 90 1.38 4.65 -17.98
CA GLN A 90 0.89 4.19 -19.29
C GLN A 90 0.92 2.66 -19.40
N ALA A 91 2.04 2.04 -19.00
CA ALA A 91 2.14 0.58 -18.99
C ALA A 91 1.10 -0.09 -18.09
N ALA A 92 0.82 0.49 -16.92
CA ALA A 92 -0.23 0.01 -16.01
C ALA A 92 -1.64 0.12 -16.64
N LYS A 93 -1.94 1.23 -17.31
CA LYS A 93 -3.19 1.41 -18.09
C LYS A 93 -3.32 0.36 -19.17
N ASP A 94 -2.27 0.14 -19.95
CA ASP A 94 -2.26 -0.83 -21.06
C ASP A 94 -2.42 -2.28 -20.55
N SER A 95 -1.94 -2.58 -19.34
CA SER A 95 -2.16 -3.85 -18.64
C SER A 95 -3.58 -4.01 -18.08
N GLY A 96 -4.39 -2.95 -18.03
CA GLY A 96 -5.76 -2.99 -17.52
C GLY A 96 -5.88 -2.83 -16.00
N ALA A 97 -4.93 -2.17 -15.35
CA ALA A 97 -5.06 -1.80 -13.94
C ALA A 97 -6.26 -0.84 -13.73
N ASP A 98 -6.93 -0.94 -12.57
CA ASP A 98 -8.09 -0.11 -12.24
C ASP A 98 -7.70 1.31 -11.80
N ALA A 99 -6.50 1.46 -11.24
CA ALA A 99 -5.94 2.73 -10.81
C ALA A 99 -4.41 2.65 -10.68
N CYS A 100 -3.78 3.81 -10.50
CA CYS A 100 -2.35 3.91 -10.18
C CYS A 100 -2.14 4.58 -8.82
N LEU A 101 -1.11 4.14 -8.08
CA LEU A 101 -0.64 4.75 -6.84
C LEU A 101 0.70 5.45 -7.09
N LEU A 102 0.72 6.79 -6.97
CA LEU A 102 1.87 7.63 -7.27
C LEU A 102 2.47 8.23 -6.00
N VAL A 103 3.58 7.66 -5.55
CA VAL A 103 4.35 8.23 -4.43
C VAL A 103 4.93 9.57 -4.83
N THR A 104 4.98 10.53 -3.89
CA THR A 104 5.68 11.81 -4.11
C THR A 104 7.13 11.55 -4.53
N PRO A 105 7.68 12.35 -5.47
CA PRO A 105 9.08 12.24 -5.87
C PRO A 105 10.00 12.25 -4.64
N TYR A 106 10.79 11.21 -4.50
CA TYR A 106 11.73 10.99 -3.40
C TYR A 106 13.13 11.47 -3.80
N TYR A 107 13.97 11.79 -2.81
CA TYR A 107 15.38 12.18 -2.97
C TYR A 107 15.57 13.59 -3.54
N ASN A 108 14.98 13.96 -4.69
CA ASN A 108 15.14 15.26 -5.35
C ASN A 108 14.27 16.39 -4.75
N LYS A 109 13.40 16.07 -3.80
CA LYS A 109 12.65 17.02 -2.94
C LYS A 109 12.01 18.19 -3.70
N PRO A 110 11.03 17.96 -4.58
CA PRO A 110 10.35 19.01 -5.29
C PRO A 110 9.63 19.97 -4.33
N THR A 111 9.49 21.21 -4.75
CA THR A 111 8.63 22.19 -4.04
C THR A 111 7.15 21.81 -4.23
N GLN A 112 6.23 22.47 -3.48
CA GLN A 112 4.78 22.27 -3.67
C GLN A 112 4.35 22.56 -5.12
N LYS A 113 4.90 23.62 -5.73
CA LYS A 113 4.69 23.94 -7.15
C LYS A 113 5.19 22.81 -8.07
N GLY A 114 6.33 22.20 -7.72
CA GLY A 114 6.89 21.06 -8.47
C GLY A 114 6.02 19.81 -8.32
N LEU A 115 5.46 19.54 -7.13
CA LEU A 115 4.51 18.44 -6.90
C LEU A 115 3.24 18.61 -7.74
N ILE A 116 2.65 19.82 -7.75
CA ILE A 116 1.48 20.14 -8.57
C ILE A 116 1.81 19.88 -10.05
N ALA A 117 2.91 20.44 -10.55
CA ALA A 117 3.30 20.27 -11.95
C ALA A 117 3.57 18.79 -12.33
N HIS A 118 4.24 18.03 -11.44
CA HIS A 118 4.55 16.61 -11.64
C HIS A 118 3.28 15.77 -11.77
N HIS A 119 2.40 15.82 -10.76
CA HIS A 119 1.20 14.99 -10.74
C HIS A 119 0.18 15.41 -11.81
N THR A 120 0.05 16.71 -12.09
CA THR A 120 -0.78 17.20 -13.20
C THR A 120 -0.26 16.66 -14.55
N ALA A 121 1.06 16.73 -14.78
CA ALA A 121 1.64 16.22 -16.03
C ALA A 121 1.41 14.71 -16.23
N VAL A 122 1.48 13.90 -15.15
CA VAL A 122 1.15 12.47 -15.23
C VAL A 122 -0.33 12.26 -15.52
N ALA A 123 -1.20 13.02 -14.85
CA ALA A 123 -2.65 12.93 -15.01
C ALA A 123 -3.11 13.32 -16.43
N GLU A 124 -2.54 14.40 -16.98
CA GLU A 124 -2.84 14.85 -18.35
C GLU A 124 -2.29 13.89 -19.42
N ALA A 125 -1.15 13.23 -19.15
CA ALA A 125 -0.54 12.30 -20.10
C ALA A 125 -1.28 10.97 -20.18
N VAL A 126 -1.86 10.48 -19.07
CA VAL A 126 -2.44 9.14 -19.00
C VAL A 126 -3.81 9.18 -18.33
N ASP A 127 -4.84 8.89 -19.12
CA ASP A 127 -6.23 8.81 -18.66
C ASP A 127 -6.50 7.46 -17.96
N ILE A 128 -6.13 7.41 -16.66
CA ILE A 128 -6.39 6.33 -15.71
C ILE A 128 -6.63 6.96 -14.32
N PRO A 129 -7.47 6.39 -13.46
CA PRO A 129 -7.61 6.86 -12.08
C PRO A 129 -6.28 6.83 -11.31
N GLN A 130 -5.92 7.93 -10.64
CA GLN A 130 -4.66 8.09 -9.93
C GLN A 130 -4.90 8.43 -8.46
N ILE A 131 -4.16 7.76 -7.59
CA ILE A 131 -4.15 7.98 -6.14
C ILE A 131 -2.77 8.54 -5.79
N LEU A 132 -2.74 9.74 -5.26
CA LEU A 132 -1.52 10.36 -4.73
C LEU A 132 -1.04 9.58 -3.50
N TYR A 133 0.27 9.54 -3.26
CA TYR A 133 0.81 8.90 -2.06
C TYR A 133 1.80 9.81 -1.36
N ASN A 134 1.42 10.29 -0.17
CA ASN A 134 2.23 11.15 0.68
C ASN A 134 2.83 10.34 1.84
N VAL A 135 4.17 10.21 1.86
CA VAL A 135 4.92 9.48 2.90
C VAL A 135 6.26 10.18 3.20
N PRO A 136 6.22 11.35 3.84
CA PRO A 136 7.41 12.21 3.99
C PRO A 136 8.56 11.54 4.76
N ALA A 137 8.27 10.59 5.65
CA ALA A 137 9.31 9.83 6.37
C ALA A 137 10.20 9.00 5.43
N ARG A 138 9.70 8.60 4.24
CA ARG A 138 10.46 7.85 3.24
C ARG A 138 11.01 8.73 2.12
N THR A 139 10.22 9.72 1.70
CA THR A 139 10.54 10.52 0.51
C THR A 139 11.35 11.77 0.83
N ALA A 140 11.37 12.20 2.10
CA ALA A 140 11.85 13.52 2.53
C ALA A 140 11.12 14.69 1.79
N CYS A 141 9.92 14.43 1.28
CA CYS A 141 9.07 15.37 0.57
C CYS A 141 7.64 15.24 1.10
N ASP A 142 7.10 16.31 1.66
CA ASP A 142 5.74 16.35 2.22
C ASP A 142 4.82 17.12 1.26
N MET A 143 3.76 16.47 0.78
CA MET A 143 2.69 17.08 0.03
C MET A 143 1.70 17.71 1.01
N LEU A 144 1.67 19.05 1.09
CA LEU A 144 0.83 19.78 2.02
C LEU A 144 -0.68 19.67 1.66
N PRO A 145 -1.60 19.81 2.63
CA PRO A 145 -3.05 19.70 2.38
C PRO A 145 -3.55 20.59 1.26
N GLU A 146 -3.08 21.84 1.16
CA GLU A 146 -3.45 22.77 0.08
C GLU A 146 -2.96 22.30 -1.30
N THR A 147 -1.84 21.58 -1.35
CA THR A 147 -1.35 20.97 -2.58
C THR A 147 -2.24 19.81 -2.99
N ILE A 148 -2.62 18.96 -2.03
CA ILE A 148 -3.57 17.85 -2.25
C ILE A 148 -4.91 18.42 -2.75
N LYS A 149 -5.41 19.48 -2.11
CA LYS A 149 -6.63 20.18 -2.53
C LYS A 149 -6.55 20.71 -3.96
N THR A 150 -5.42 21.29 -4.33
CA THR A 150 -5.21 21.77 -5.71
C THR A 150 -5.26 20.62 -6.70
N LEU A 151 -4.61 19.48 -6.37
CA LEU A 151 -4.58 18.29 -7.21
C LEU A 151 -5.92 17.52 -7.24
N SER A 152 -6.73 17.62 -6.19
CA SER A 152 -8.06 16.98 -6.16
C SER A 152 -9.07 17.59 -7.15
N ALA A 153 -8.73 18.72 -7.76
CA ALA A 153 -9.52 19.34 -8.84
C ALA A 153 -9.18 18.76 -10.24
N VAL A 154 -8.19 17.87 -10.34
CA VAL A 154 -7.84 17.18 -11.60
C VAL A 154 -8.69 15.93 -11.73
N ASP A 155 -9.45 15.79 -12.82
CA ASP A 155 -10.54 14.83 -12.96
C ASP A 155 -10.17 13.36 -12.69
N ASN A 156 -8.98 12.92 -13.13
CA ASN A 156 -8.52 11.55 -12.93
C ASN A 156 -7.61 11.35 -11.70
N ILE A 157 -7.40 12.39 -10.87
CA ILE A 157 -6.80 12.25 -9.54
C ILE A 157 -7.93 11.99 -8.53
N ILE A 158 -8.13 10.73 -8.18
CA ILE A 158 -9.31 10.26 -7.44
C ILE A 158 -9.10 10.11 -5.94
N GLY A 159 -7.91 10.36 -5.43
CA GLY A 159 -7.66 10.25 -3.99
C GLY A 159 -6.23 10.43 -3.58
N VAL A 160 -6.01 10.29 -2.27
CA VAL A 160 -4.69 10.31 -1.64
C VAL A 160 -4.55 9.22 -0.58
N LYS A 161 -3.41 8.51 -0.61
CA LYS A 161 -2.90 7.71 0.50
C LYS A 161 -2.08 8.62 1.40
N GLU A 162 -2.63 8.98 2.56
CA GLU A 162 -1.97 9.80 3.57
C GLU A 162 -1.25 8.89 4.59
N ALA A 163 0.07 8.93 4.60
CA ALA A 163 0.91 8.06 5.42
C ALA A 163 1.88 8.82 6.34
N THR A 164 1.49 10.01 6.80
CA THR A 164 2.25 10.73 7.83
C THR A 164 2.08 10.11 9.23
N GLY A 165 1.06 9.28 9.44
CA GLY A 165 0.66 8.80 10.77
C GLY A 165 0.07 9.89 11.68
N ASN A 166 -0.14 11.09 11.16
CA ASN A 166 -0.69 12.22 11.90
C ASN A 166 -2.20 12.35 11.66
N ILE A 167 -2.99 11.94 12.67
CA ILE A 167 -4.46 11.95 12.59
C ILE A 167 -5.00 13.37 12.30
N SER A 168 -4.40 14.42 12.89
CA SER A 168 -4.84 15.80 12.66
C SER A 168 -4.60 16.24 11.21
N ARG A 169 -3.48 15.83 10.60
CA ARG A 169 -3.18 16.05 9.18
C ARG A 169 -4.18 15.30 8.30
N GLY A 170 -4.44 14.03 8.60
CA GLY A 170 -5.42 13.25 7.84
C GLY A 170 -6.82 13.85 7.91
N LYS A 171 -7.24 14.32 9.10
CA LYS A 171 -8.50 15.04 9.28
C LYS A 171 -8.56 16.30 8.42
N GLU A 172 -7.51 17.13 8.43
CA GLU A 172 -7.42 18.34 7.62
C GLU A 172 -7.57 18.03 6.12
N VAL A 173 -6.90 16.99 5.63
CA VAL A 173 -7.01 16.56 4.22
C VAL A 173 -8.43 16.09 3.89
N ILE A 174 -9.09 15.34 4.79
CA ILE A 174 -10.49 14.92 4.62
C ILE A 174 -11.39 16.15 4.52
N GLU A 175 -11.29 17.10 5.45
CA GLU A 175 -12.13 18.30 5.48
C GLU A 175 -11.93 19.21 4.26
N LEU A 176 -10.70 19.28 3.72
CA LEU A 176 -10.37 20.15 2.58
C LEU A 176 -10.72 19.53 1.22
N CYS A 177 -10.57 18.20 1.09
CA CYS A 177 -10.52 17.56 -0.22
C CYS A 177 -11.68 16.58 -0.46
N GLN A 178 -12.42 16.17 0.59
CA GLN A 178 -13.40 15.12 0.45
C GLN A 178 -14.57 15.56 -0.40
N THR A 179 -14.76 14.86 -1.50
CA THR A 179 -15.92 14.94 -2.40
C THR A 179 -16.37 13.52 -2.72
N GLU A 180 -17.46 13.37 -3.43
CA GLU A 180 -17.88 12.04 -3.93
C GLU A 180 -16.85 11.42 -4.88
N SER A 181 -16.04 12.24 -5.55
CA SER A 181 -15.05 11.79 -6.54
C SER A 181 -13.62 11.68 -5.99
N PHE A 182 -13.29 12.26 -4.82
CA PHE A 182 -11.94 12.21 -4.23
C PHE A 182 -11.94 11.55 -2.87
N GLN A 183 -11.11 10.51 -2.71
CA GLN A 183 -11.04 9.66 -1.52
C GLN A 183 -9.75 9.87 -0.73
N VAL A 184 -9.84 9.81 0.60
CA VAL A 184 -8.67 9.77 1.48
C VAL A 184 -8.53 8.36 2.05
N TYR A 185 -7.35 7.76 1.88
CA TYR A 185 -6.98 6.46 2.45
C TYR A 185 -5.90 6.65 3.50
N SER A 186 -5.99 5.90 4.61
CA SER A 186 -4.84 5.77 5.49
C SER A 186 -3.72 4.99 4.80
N GLY A 187 -2.48 5.43 5.00
CA GLY A 187 -1.27 4.69 4.63
C GLY A 187 -0.47 4.23 5.84
N ASP A 188 -1.05 4.37 7.03
CA ASP A 188 -0.44 4.05 8.32
C ASP A 188 -1.40 3.17 9.13
N ASP A 189 -1.05 1.90 9.32
CA ASP A 189 -1.91 0.89 9.95
C ASP A 189 -2.32 1.26 11.38
N PRO A 190 -1.40 1.74 12.27
CA PRO A 190 -1.76 2.10 13.63
C PRO A 190 -2.83 3.19 13.75
N THR A 191 -2.90 4.13 12.82
CA THR A 191 -3.84 5.27 12.85
C THR A 191 -5.04 5.07 11.92
N ALA A 192 -5.09 3.97 11.17
CA ALA A 192 -6.09 3.72 10.13
C ALA A 192 -7.53 3.75 10.66
N MET A 193 -7.81 3.05 11.77
CA MET A 193 -9.14 3.03 12.38
C MET A 193 -9.61 4.44 12.75
N ALA A 194 -8.76 5.23 13.41
CA ALA A 194 -9.10 6.60 13.80
C ALA A 194 -9.39 7.49 12.58
N LEU A 195 -8.60 7.34 11.51
CA LEU A 195 -8.80 8.09 10.29
C LEU A 195 -10.09 7.69 9.56
N MET A 196 -10.44 6.39 9.56
CA MET A 196 -11.72 5.93 9.00
C MET A 196 -12.93 6.44 9.79
N PHE A 197 -12.85 6.54 11.11
CA PHE A 197 -13.90 7.21 11.92
C PHE A 197 -14.04 8.70 11.60
N LEU A 198 -13.01 9.34 11.07
CA LEU A 198 -13.05 10.72 10.60
C LEU A 198 -13.52 10.87 9.14
N GLY A 199 -13.75 9.74 8.45
CA GLY A 199 -14.30 9.73 7.10
C GLY A 199 -13.38 9.15 6.02
N ALA A 200 -12.16 8.70 6.33
CA ALA A 200 -11.32 8.01 5.37
C ALA A 200 -12.03 6.75 4.82
N GLN A 201 -11.79 6.44 3.55
CA GLN A 201 -12.52 5.40 2.80
C GLN A 201 -11.81 4.04 2.81
N GLY A 202 -10.84 3.86 3.71
CA GLY A 202 -10.11 2.61 3.88
C GLY A 202 -8.64 2.84 4.22
N CYS A 203 -7.86 1.77 4.12
CA CYS A 203 -6.43 1.78 4.36
C CYS A 203 -5.69 0.99 3.27
N ILE A 204 -4.58 1.53 2.78
CA ILE A 204 -3.61 0.80 1.96
C ILE A 204 -2.51 0.28 2.90
N SER A 205 -2.66 -0.96 3.33
CA SER A 205 -2.12 -1.58 4.53
C SER A 205 -0.90 -2.48 4.28
N VAL A 206 0.04 -2.49 5.21
CA VAL A 206 1.08 -3.52 5.34
C VAL A 206 0.55 -4.71 6.16
N THR A 207 -0.16 -4.44 7.25
CA THR A 207 -0.71 -5.43 8.19
C THR A 207 -1.66 -6.41 7.50
N ALA A 208 -2.40 -5.96 6.50
CA ALA A 208 -3.28 -6.81 5.69
C ALA A 208 -2.54 -7.96 5.00
N ASN A 209 -1.22 -7.88 4.75
CA ASN A 209 -0.45 -9.02 4.23
C ASN A 209 -0.41 -10.22 5.19
N ILE A 210 -0.55 -9.99 6.50
CA ILE A 210 -0.44 -11.04 7.54
C ILE A 210 -1.82 -11.53 8.00
N VAL A 211 -2.76 -10.60 8.15
CA VAL A 211 -4.10 -10.86 8.69
C VAL A 211 -5.21 -10.24 7.82
N PRO A 212 -5.33 -10.66 6.55
CA PRO A 212 -6.23 -10.01 5.60
C PRO A 212 -7.67 -9.96 6.09
N LYS A 213 -8.22 -11.05 6.63
CA LYS A 213 -9.58 -11.13 7.13
C LYS A 213 -9.84 -10.19 8.29
N ILE A 214 -8.95 -10.19 9.29
CA ILE A 214 -9.10 -9.33 10.48
C ILE A 214 -9.01 -7.85 10.08
N PHE A 215 -8.09 -7.52 9.16
CA PHE A 215 -7.92 -6.16 8.70
C PHE A 215 -9.09 -5.70 7.81
N HIS A 216 -9.65 -6.58 6.98
CA HIS A 216 -10.89 -6.32 6.23
C HIS A 216 -12.05 -6.00 7.19
N ASP A 217 -12.28 -6.84 8.21
CA ASP A 217 -13.36 -6.63 9.17
C ASP A 217 -13.17 -5.32 9.97
N LEU A 218 -11.93 -5.01 10.38
CA LEU A 218 -11.59 -3.74 11.02
C LEU A 218 -11.96 -2.54 10.12
N CYS A 219 -11.55 -2.55 8.86
CA CYS A 219 -11.88 -1.48 7.93
C CYS A 219 -13.38 -1.35 7.74
N ARG A 220 -14.09 -2.46 7.55
CA ARG A 220 -15.54 -2.49 7.40
C ARG A 220 -16.24 -1.86 8.61
N PHE A 221 -15.94 -2.31 9.83
CA PHE A 221 -16.56 -1.77 11.04
C PHE A 221 -16.23 -0.30 11.26
N ALA A 222 -14.97 0.09 11.05
CA ALA A 222 -14.54 1.47 11.23
C ALA A 222 -15.23 2.43 10.25
N MET A 223 -15.34 2.07 8.98
CA MET A 223 -16.03 2.89 7.96
C MET A 223 -17.54 3.01 8.22
N PHE A 224 -18.17 1.99 8.84
CA PHE A 224 -19.58 2.05 9.24
C PHE A 224 -19.80 2.75 10.59
N GLY A 225 -18.73 3.18 11.28
CA GLY A 225 -18.81 3.84 12.59
C GLY A 225 -19.09 2.91 13.75
N ASP A 226 -19.00 1.59 13.55
CA ASP A 226 -19.19 0.55 14.58
C ASP A 226 -17.93 0.45 15.45
N LYS A 227 -17.91 1.29 16.50
CA LYS A 227 -16.78 1.37 17.43
C LYS A 227 -16.64 0.11 18.27
N ASP A 228 -17.74 -0.49 18.68
CA ASP A 228 -17.75 -1.64 19.58
C ASP A 228 -17.12 -2.87 18.89
N SER A 229 -17.30 -3.03 17.59
CA SER A 229 -16.67 -4.09 16.82
C SER A 229 -15.25 -3.73 16.35
N ALA A 230 -14.97 -2.46 16.03
CA ALA A 230 -13.66 -2.05 15.47
C ALA A 230 -12.56 -1.99 16.55
N HIS A 231 -12.83 -1.46 17.74
CA HIS A 231 -11.81 -1.28 18.78
C HIS A 231 -11.12 -2.58 19.20
N PRO A 232 -11.84 -3.69 19.52
CA PRO A 232 -11.17 -4.94 19.89
C PRO A 232 -10.25 -5.48 18.79
N LEU A 233 -10.65 -5.37 17.52
CA LEU A 233 -9.80 -5.78 16.40
C LEU A 233 -8.54 -4.92 16.31
N ASN A 234 -8.68 -3.60 16.39
CA ASN A 234 -7.54 -2.69 16.35
C ASN A 234 -6.56 -2.91 17.50
N GLU A 235 -7.06 -3.16 18.70
CA GLU A 235 -6.23 -3.49 19.87
C GLU A 235 -5.45 -4.79 19.68
N SER A 236 -6.09 -5.81 19.12
CA SER A 236 -5.43 -7.11 18.83
C SER A 236 -4.29 -6.98 17.83
N LEU A 237 -4.32 -5.99 16.93
CA LEU A 237 -3.29 -5.73 15.93
C LEU A 237 -2.16 -4.81 16.42
N ALA A 238 -2.28 -4.19 17.61
CA ALA A 238 -1.36 -3.15 18.04
C ALA A 238 0.10 -3.63 18.15
N ILE A 239 0.32 -4.87 18.61
CA ILE A 239 1.67 -5.46 18.72
C ILE A 239 2.18 -5.85 17.33
N LEU A 240 1.35 -6.47 16.49
CA LEU A 240 1.71 -6.82 15.11
C LEU A 240 2.13 -5.57 14.32
N ASN A 241 1.37 -4.48 14.41
CA ASN A 241 1.70 -3.22 13.76
C ASN A 241 3.10 -2.70 14.14
N LYS A 242 3.53 -2.89 15.40
CA LYS A 242 4.89 -2.54 15.84
C LYS A 242 5.93 -3.49 15.27
N CYS A 243 5.66 -4.80 15.26
CA CYS A 243 6.59 -5.80 14.73
C CYS A 243 6.86 -5.60 13.24
N LEU A 244 5.86 -5.18 12.46
CA LEU A 244 5.99 -4.94 11.02
C LEU A 244 6.87 -3.73 10.65
N PHE A 245 7.32 -2.96 11.65
CA PHE A 245 8.22 -1.81 11.49
C PHE A 245 9.43 -1.86 12.42
N LEU A 246 9.83 -3.06 12.91
CA LEU A 246 11.10 -3.27 13.64
C LEU A 246 12.31 -2.89 12.79
N GLU A 247 12.23 -3.16 11.51
CA GLU A 247 13.11 -2.67 10.46
C GLU A 247 12.30 -2.04 9.33
N SER A 248 12.97 -1.52 8.32
CA SER A 248 12.29 -0.90 7.18
C SER A 248 11.37 -1.89 6.47
N ASN A 249 10.08 -1.53 6.33
CA ASN A 249 9.15 -2.26 5.47
C ASN A 249 9.70 -2.31 4.01
N PRO A 250 9.76 -3.49 3.34
CA PRO A 250 9.03 -4.73 3.64
C PRO A 250 9.82 -5.82 4.39
N ILE A 251 10.94 -5.55 5.01
CA ILE A 251 11.78 -6.55 5.67
C ILE A 251 10.97 -7.40 6.67
N PRO A 252 10.29 -6.80 7.70
CA PRO A 252 9.58 -7.61 8.69
C PRO A 252 8.37 -8.35 8.12
N VAL A 253 7.61 -7.74 7.23
CA VAL A 253 6.41 -8.39 6.65
C VAL A 253 6.77 -9.58 5.76
N LYS A 254 7.87 -9.50 4.99
CA LYS A 254 8.35 -10.62 4.18
C LYS A 254 8.85 -11.76 5.07
N TRP A 255 9.59 -11.44 6.13
CA TRP A 255 10.01 -12.44 7.12
C TRP A 255 8.81 -13.15 7.76
N ALA A 256 7.78 -12.41 8.17
CA ALA A 256 6.58 -12.98 8.77
C ALA A 256 5.85 -13.93 7.81
N LEU A 257 5.67 -13.53 6.55
CA LEU A 257 5.06 -14.41 5.53
C LEU A 257 5.90 -15.64 5.24
N HIS A 258 7.23 -15.52 5.28
CA HIS A 258 8.13 -16.66 5.18
C HIS A 258 7.97 -17.59 6.38
N ALA A 259 7.97 -17.07 7.60
CA ALA A 259 7.73 -17.87 8.82
C ALA A 259 6.36 -18.56 8.80
N MET A 260 5.34 -17.98 8.17
CA MET A 260 4.03 -18.56 7.93
C MET A 260 4.04 -19.62 6.80
N GLY A 261 5.16 -19.83 6.11
CA GLY A 261 5.27 -20.75 4.97
C GLY A 261 4.53 -20.32 3.70
N LYS A 262 4.22 -19.02 3.58
CA LYS A 262 3.47 -18.49 2.43
C LYS A 262 4.35 -18.04 1.27
N ILE A 263 5.61 -17.64 1.55
CA ILE A 263 6.59 -17.21 0.55
C ILE A 263 7.98 -17.74 0.88
N GLY A 264 8.89 -17.70 -0.08
CA GLY A 264 10.33 -17.90 0.13
C GLY A 264 10.97 -16.75 0.91
N PRO A 265 12.27 -16.89 1.34
CA PRO A 265 12.95 -15.88 2.14
C PRO A 265 13.52 -14.72 1.31
N GLY A 266 13.37 -14.75 -0.01
CA GLY A 266 14.04 -13.83 -0.92
C GLY A 266 13.64 -12.36 -0.74
N ILE A 267 14.65 -11.50 -0.75
CA ILE A 267 14.54 -10.03 -0.74
C ILE A 267 15.75 -9.47 -1.49
N ARG A 268 15.59 -8.36 -2.21
CA ARG A 268 16.68 -7.76 -2.99
C ARG A 268 17.45 -6.72 -2.20
N LEU A 269 18.77 -6.70 -2.41
CA LEU A 269 19.61 -5.60 -1.93
C LEU A 269 19.11 -4.25 -2.52
N PRO A 270 19.21 -3.15 -1.74
CA PRO A 270 19.98 -3.00 -0.49
C PRO A 270 19.25 -3.51 0.77
N LEU A 271 18.02 -4.03 0.64
CA LEU A 271 17.32 -4.65 1.77
C LEU A 271 17.86 -6.07 2.01
N THR A 272 17.82 -6.49 3.28
CA THR A 272 18.21 -7.83 3.73
C THR A 272 17.03 -8.51 4.43
N THR A 273 17.17 -9.78 4.75
CA THR A 273 16.24 -10.46 5.65
C THR A 273 16.25 -9.82 7.04
N LEU A 274 15.14 -9.94 7.78
CA LEU A 274 15.02 -9.43 9.15
C LEU A 274 16.17 -9.95 10.03
N ASP A 275 16.75 -9.08 10.87
CA ASP A 275 17.81 -9.44 11.81
C ASP A 275 17.30 -10.51 12.80
N GLU A 276 18.13 -11.52 13.05
CA GLU A 276 17.81 -12.68 13.89
C GLU A 276 17.43 -12.29 15.33
N ILE A 277 17.92 -11.14 15.82
CA ILE A 277 17.57 -10.63 17.15
C ILE A 277 16.06 -10.38 17.34
N TYR A 278 15.32 -10.22 16.25
CA TYR A 278 13.87 -9.99 16.27
C TYR A 278 13.03 -11.24 16.05
N HIS A 279 13.62 -12.37 15.60
CA HIS A 279 12.89 -13.54 15.16
C HIS A 279 12.00 -14.13 16.26
N ASP A 280 12.55 -14.39 17.45
CA ASP A 280 11.80 -14.98 18.57
C ASP A 280 10.67 -14.06 19.05
N TYR A 281 10.96 -12.77 19.14
CA TYR A 281 9.94 -11.79 19.54
C TYR A 281 8.79 -11.73 18.53
N PHE A 282 9.11 -11.69 17.24
CA PHE A 282 8.08 -11.61 16.20
C PHE A 282 7.31 -12.92 16.07
N ARG A 283 7.98 -14.07 16.17
CA ARG A 283 7.32 -15.40 16.19
C ARG A 283 6.29 -15.49 17.33
N THR A 284 6.70 -15.12 18.53
CA THR A 284 5.81 -15.08 19.70
C THR A 284 4.61 -14.16 19.46
N THR A 285 4.83 -13.02 18.81
CA THR A 285 3.73 -12.09 18.45
C THR A 285 2.74 -12.72 17.48
N LEU A 286 3.23 -13.41 16.44
CA LEU A 286 2.37 -14.11 15.47
C LEU A 286 1.53 -15.19 16.16
N GLU A 287 2.13 -15.99 17.04
CA GLU A 287 1.44 -17.01 17.82
C GLU A 287 0.35 -16.43 18.74
N GLN A 288 0.61 -15.28 19.39
CA GLN A 288 -0.36 -14.60 20.24
C GLN A 288 -1.63 -14.15 19.50
N ILE A 289 -1.51 -13.85 18.21
CA ILE A 289 -2.65 -13.50 17.36
C ILE A 289 -3.22 -14.71 16.60
N GLY A 290 -2.81 -15.94 16.97
CA GLY A 290 -3.33 -17.18 16.43
C GLY A 290 -2.71 -17.62 15.10
N ILE A 291 -1.55 -17.05 14.71
CA ILE A 291 -0.84 -17.44 13.50
C ILE A 291 0.25 -18.43 13.83
N ASN A 292 0.19 -19.62 13.22
CA ASN A 292 1.21 -20.64 13.36
C ASN A 292 2.38 -20.38 12.42
N CYS A 293 3.58 -20.34 12.96
CA CYS A 293 4.81 -20.36 12.19
C CYS A 293 5.21 -21.80 11.86
N VAL A 294 5.59 -22.05 10.61
CA VAL A 294 6.00 -23.37 10.12
C VAL A 294 7.49 -23.46 9.81
N GLN A 295 8.20 -22.31 9.88
CA GLN A 295 9.63 -22.19 9.63
C GLN A 295 10.30 -21.29 10.67
#